data_ccfd6ea62a46fda9b11c01737f2b3428
#
_entry.id   ccfd6ea62a46fda9b11c01737f2b3428
#
_cell.length_a   1.000
_cell.length_b   1.000
_cell.length_c   1.000
_cell.angle_alpha   90.00
_cell.angle_beta   90.00
_cell.angle_gamma   90.00
#
_symmetry.space_group_name_H-M   'P 1'
#
loop_
_entity.id
_entity.type
_entity.pdbx_description
1 polymer ?
#
loop_
_entity_poly.entity_id
_entity_poly.type
_entity_poly.pdbx_seq_one_letter_code
_entity_poly.pdbx_strand_id
1 'polypeptide(L)'
;WMKDNKEWKGGKLLPEFYDSWALFFSKYLDAYKAEGIDIWGITVENEPLGNGNNWESMHYTPEEMNDFVANHLGPQLEADGKSDIVLMGYDQNRDHVKQWVDVMYDDEKAAKYFDGTAIHWYRSTYEVFPEALQYAHNKAPNKYLIQSEACVDGQVPRWKEDKWYWSKEAKDWGYTWAQEQNKHLHPIYVPVYRYARDIIGCLNNWVDGWVDWNMVLDHKGGPNWANNWCVAPVLVNPEIDEVYFTPIYYTLAHFSRFIRPGAVRIGFENEDESLQVTAAQNPDGSIAVIAFNEGSNSKNFNLSLGEQSTNISIDGKAIQTII
;
A
#
# COMPACT_ATOMS: atom_id res chain seq x y z
N TRP A 1 -10.55 -23.48 14.56
CA TRP A 1 -11.80 -24.00 15.17
C TRP A 1 -13.02 -23.12 14.88
N MET A 2 -12.84 -21.83 14.57
CA MET A 2 -13.92 -20.91 14.21
C MET A 2 -14.28 -20.94 12.72
N LYS A 3 -13.50 -21.62 11.88
CA LYS A 3 -13.76 -21.73 10.45
C LYS A 3 -14.39 -23.06 10.07
N ASP A 4 -15.15 -23.08 8.98
CA ASP A 4 -15.87 -24.24 8.46
C ASP A 4 -14.95 -25.41 8.08
N ASN A 5 -13.76 -25.09 7.55
CA ASN A 5 -12.77 -26.09 7.14
C ASN A 5 -11.84 -26.57 8.27
N LYS A 6 -11.83 -25.90 9.43
CA LYS A 6 -10.94 -26.18 10.58
C LYS A 6 -9.43 -26.13 10.26
N GLU A 7 -9.09 -25.52 9.14
CA GLU A 7 -7.71 -25.37 8.68
C GLU A 7 -7.25 -23.92 8.90
N TRP A 8 -5.96 -23.70 8.92
CA TRP A 8 -5.39 -22.35 9.01
C TRP A 8 -5.45 -21.57 7.67
N LYS A 9 -5.58 -22.29 6.55
CA LYS A 9 -5.70 -21.76 5.20
C LYS A 9 -7.15 -21.79 4.72
N GLY A 10 -7.59 -20.70 4.07
CA GLY A 10 -8.94 -20.62 3.49
C GLY A 10 -10.07 -20.87 4.49
N GLY A 11 -11.20 -21.28 4.00
CA GLY A 11 -12.42 -21.48 4.79
C GLY A 11 -13.11 -20.15 5.12
N LYS A 12 -14.28 -20.25 5.73
CA LYS A 12 -15.11 -19.10 6.13
C LYS A 12 -15.34 -19.11 7.63
N LEU A 13 -15.45 -17.94 8.23
CA LEU A 13 -15.87 -17.81 9.61
C LEU A 13 -17.29 -18.38 9.78
N LEU A 14 -17.47 -19.23 10.76
CA LEU A 14 -18.80 -19.78 11.09
C LEU A 14 -19.63 -18.71 11.79
N PRO A 15 -20.91 -18.53 11.42
CA PRO A 15 -21.78 -17.47 11.99
C PRO A 15 -21.90 -17.51 13.51
N GLU A 16 -21.89 -18.68 14.13
CA GLU A 16 -21.91 -18.83 15.59
C GLU A 16 -20.70 -18.23 16.31
N PHE A 17 -19.65 -17.85 15.57
CA PHE A 17 -18.45 -17.21 16.13
C PHE A 17 -18.32 -15.72 15.77
N TYR A 18 -19.28 -15.13 15.06
CA TYR A 18 -19.21 -13.72 14.65
C TYR A 18 -19.04 -12.78 15.84
N ASP A 19 -19.84 -12.97 16.90
CA ASP A 19 -19.72 -12.15 18.12
C ASP A 19 -18.38 -12.34 18.82
N SER A 20 -17.88 -13.58 18.86
CA SER A 20 -16.56 -13.88 19.45
C SER A 20 -15.43 -13.25 18.66
N TRP A 21 -15.56 -13.23 17.35
CA TRP A 21 -14.57 -12.62 16.45
C TRP A 21 -14.61 -11.09 16.55
N ALA A 22 -15.79 -10.49 16.60
CA ALA A 22 -15.96 -9.05 16.85
C ALA A 22 -15.34 -8.63 18.19
N LEU A 23 -15.60 -9.40 19.25
CA LEU A 23 -15.01 -9.17 20.57
C LEU A 23 -13.46 -9.30 20.53
N PHE A 24 -12.90 -10.19 19.69
CA PHE A 24 -11.47 -10.31 19.54
C PHE A 24 -10.83 -9.02 19.02
N PHE A 25 -11.43 -8.37 18.01
CA PHE A 25 -10.96 -7.05 17.53
C PHE A 25 -10.94 -6.02 18.64
N SER A 26 -12.01 -5.94 19.41
CA SER A 26 -12.08 -4.99 20.53
C SER A 26 -10.98 -5.24 21.57
N LYS A 27 -10.77 -6.50 21.95
CA LYS A 27 -9.70 -6.88 22.90
C LYS A 27 -8.30 -6.67 22.33
N TYR A 28 -8.13 -6.89 21.04
CA TYR A 28 -6.87 -6.60 20.35
C TYR A 28 -6.48 -5.13 20.47
N LEU A 29 -7.42 -4.23 20.20
CA LEU A 29 -7.24 -2.78 20.36
C LEU A 29 -6.87 -2.40 21.78
N ASP A 30 -7.57 -2.97 22.79
CA ASP A 30 -7.27 -2.73 24.20
C ASP A 30 -5.87 -3.21 24.60
N ALA A 31 -5.47 -4.39 24.11
CA ALA A 31 -4.17 -4.96 24.42
C ALA A 31 -3.02 -4.10 23.87
N TYR A 32 -3.13 -3.62 22.63
CA TYR A 32 -2.13 -2.72 22.06
C TYR A 32 -2.09 -1.37 22.78
N LYS A 33 -3.24 -0.82 23.11
CA LYS A 33 -3.34 0.42 23.89
C LYS A 33 -2.69 0.30 25.27
N ALA A 34 -2.83 -0.86 25.91
CA ALA A 34 -2.20 -1.12 27.21
C ALA A 34 -0.66 -1.14 27.13
N GLU A 35 -0.10 -1.50 25.97
CA GLU A 35 1.33 -1.43 25.68
C GLU A 35 1.79 -0.04 25.17
N GLY A 36 0.92 0.96 25.19
CA GLY A 36 1.21 2.33 24.75
C GLY A 36 1.20 2.51 23.23
N ILE A 37 0.57 1.60 22.50
CA ILE A 37 0.44 1.66 21.03
C ILE A 37 -1.02 1.96 20.69
N ASP A 38 -1.29 3.20 20.27
CA ASP A 38 -2.61 3.61 19.82
C ASP A 38 -2.78 3.19 18.35
N ILE A 39 -3.71 2.25 18.10
CA ILE A 39 -4.06 1.83 16.74
C ILE A 39 -5.02 2.87 16.16
N TRP A 40 -4.67 3.40 14.99
CA TRP A 40 -5.47 4.37 14.26
C TRP A 40 -6.62 3.71 13.49
N GLY A 41 -6.37 2.56 12.88
CA GLY A 41 -7.35 1.87 12.05
C GLY A 41 -7.04 0.39 11.88
N ILE A 42 -8.04 -0.36 11.45
CA ILE A 42 -7.99 -1.80 11.20
C ILE A 42 -8.69 -2.13 9.90
N THR A 43 -8.35 -3.26 9.30
CA THR A 43 -9.12 -3.90 8.23
C THR A 43 -9.84 -5.12 8.78
N VAL A 44 -10.95 -5.51 8.14
CA VAL A 44 -11.77 -6.64 8.60
C VAL A 44 -11.06 -7.96 8.38
N GLU A 45 -10.43 -8.12 7.22
CA GLU A 45 -9.69 -9.34 6.84
C GLU A 45 -8.68 -8.99 5.76
N ASN A 46 -7.47 -9.51 5.91
CA ASN A 46 -6.44 -9.43 4.88
C ASN A 46 -6.74 -10.42 3.75
N GLU A 47 -6.82 -9.93 2.53
CA GLU A 47 -6.99 -10.73 1.31
C GLU A 47 -8.19 -11.70 1.37
N PRO A 48 -9.42 -11.19 1.56
CA PRO A 48 -10.62 -12.02 1.73
C PRO A 48 -10.98 -12.89 0.52
N LEU A 49 -10.41 -12.62 -0.67
CA LEU A 49 -10.52 -13.48 -1.85
C LEU A 49 -9.51 -14.64 -1.83
N GLY A 50 -8.63 -14.68 -0.83
CA GLY A 50 -7.60 -15.68 -0.63
C GLY A 50 -6.25 -15.31 -1.22
N ASN A 51 -5.25 -16.04 -0.78
CA ASN A 51 -3.82 -15.84 -1.10
C ASN A 51 -3.21 -17.08 -1.79
N GLY A 52 -4.02 -17.86 -2.50
CA GLY A 52 -3.55 -19.08 -3.15
C GLY A 52 -3.23 -20.24 -2.18
N ASN A 53 -3.70 -20.19 -0.94
CA ASN A 53 -3.43 -21.15 0.14
C ASN A 53 -1.94 -21.27 0.52
N ASN A 54 -1.20 -20.17 0.43
CA ASN A 54 0.23 -20.14 0.76
C ASN A 54 0.49 -19.92 2.25
N TRP A 55 -0.34 -19.12 2.91
CA TRP A 55 -0.29 -18.79 4.35
C TRP A 55 -1.69 -18.70 4.96
N GLU A 56 -1.79 -18.18 6.18
CA GLU A 56 -3.07 -18.03 6.86
C GLU A 56 -4.03 -17.18 6.04
N SER A 57 -5.28 -17.62 5.98
CA SER A 57 -6.33 -16.90 5.27
C SER A 57 -7.71 -17.30 5.73
N MET A 58 -8.66 -16.38 5.55
CA MET A 58 -10.08 -16.63 5.75
C MET A 58 -10.85 -15.87 4.65
N HIS A 59 -11.85 -16.53 4.07
CA HIS A 59 -12.57 -15.99 2.94
C HIS A 59 -13.83 -15.26 3.39
N TYR A 60 -14.07 -14.11 2.79
CA TYR A 60 -15.36 -13.41 2.81
C TYR A 60 -15.82 -13.12 1.39
N THR A 61 -17.12 -13.15 1.16
CA THR A 61 -17.72 -12.38 0.08
C THR A 61 -17.97 -10.94 0.55
N PRO A 62 -18.22 -9.98 -0.35
CA PRO A 62 -18.57 -8.63 0.07
C PRO A 62 -19.80 -8.60 1.00
N GLU A 63 -20.80 -9.44 0.71
CA GLU A 63 -22.04 -9.54 1.49
C GLU A 63 -21.80 -10.13 2.88
N GLU A 64 -20.94 -11.15 3.00
CA GLU A 64 -20.56 -11.75 4.28
C GLU A 64 -19.77 -10.75 5.15
N MET A 65 -18.88 -9.96 4.54
CA MET A 65 -18.17 -8.90 5.25
C MET A 65 -19.12 -7.81 5.73
N ASN A 66 -20.07 -7.41 4.89
CA ASN A 66 -21.11 -6.45 5.28
C ASN A 66 -21.95 -6.94 6.43
N ASP A 67 -22.41 -8.18 6.38
CA ASP A 67 -23.20 -8.79 7.47
C ASP A 67 -22.41 -8.80 8.79
N PHE A 68 -21.16 -9.23 8.75
CA PHE A 68 -20.29 -9.22 9.92
C PHE A 68 -20.06 -7.81 10.47
N VAL A 69 -19.80 -6.83 9.62
CA VAL A 69 -19.56 -5.44 10.05
C VAL A 69 -20.83 -4.79 10.55
N ALA A 70 -21.94 -4.92 9.84
CA ALA A 70 -23.21 -4.27 10.20
C ALA A 70 -23.83 -4.78 11.49
N ASN A 71 -23.73 -6.11 11.73
CA ASN A 71 -24.49 -6.76 12.80
C ASN A 71 -23.63 -7.20 13.99
N HIS A 72 -22.29 -7.25 13.84
CA HIS A 72 -21.39 -7.77 14.88
C HIS A 72 -20.24 -6.81 15.19
N LEU A 73 -19.29 -6.60 14.24
CA LEU A 73 -18.07 -5.84 14.51
C LEU A 73 -18.34 -4.35 14.80
N GLY A 74 -19.12 -3.68 13.95
CA GLY A 74 -19.46 -2.27 14.14
C GLY A 74 -20.17 -2.01 15.47
N PRO A 75 -21.26 -2.73 15.78
CA PRO A 75 -21.94 -2.63 17.09
C PRO A 75 -21.04 -2.94 18.28
N GLN A 76 -20.13 -3.92 18.17
CA GLN A 76 -19.18 -4.25 19.25
C GLN A 76 -18.21 -3.09 19.51
N LEU A 77 -17.61 -2.53 18.44
CA LEU A 77 -16.69 -1.39 18.58
C LEU A 77 -17.41 -0.16 19.15
N GLU A 78 -18.64 0.10 18.71
CA GLU A 78 -19.48 1.19 19.22
C GLU A 78 -19.79 1.00 20.72
N ALA A 79 -20.20 -0.21 21.13
CA ALA A 79 -20.52 -0.52 22.52
C ALA A 79 -19.31 -0.41 23.47
N ASP A 80 -18.11 -0.71 22.94
CA ASP A 80 -16.85 -0.64 23.70
C ASP A 80 -16.17 0.75 23.62
N GLY A 81 -16.85 1.76 23.05
CA GLY A 81 -16.34 3.14 22.94
C GLY A 81 -15.15 3.30 22.01
N LYS A 82 -15.11 2.52 20.92
CA LYS A 82 -14.05 2.48 19.91
C LYS A 82 -14.51 2.95 18.53
N SER A 83 -15.54 3.82 18.50
CA SER A 83 -16.08 4.37 17.24
C SER A 83 -15.13 5.34 16.51
N ASP A 84 -14.04 5.73 17.13
CA ASP A 84 -12.97 6.56 16.57
C ASP A 84 -11.90 5.76 15.80
N ILE A 85 -11.94 4.43 15.91
CA ILE A 85 -11.05 3.55 15.14
C ILE A 85 -11.53 3.49 13.70
N VAL A 86 -10.65 3.83 12.76
CA VAL A 86 -10.93 3.75 11.32
C VAL A 86 -11.11 2.29 10.91
N LEU A 87 -12.31 1.92 10.51
CA LEU A 87 -12.60 0.58 10.02
C LEU A 87 -12.65 0.57 8.49
N MET A 88 -11.79 -0.24 7.89
CA MET A 88 -11.71 -0.40 6.43
C MET A 88 -12.11 -1.80 6.01
N GLY A 89 -12.75 -1.89 4.86
CA GLY A 89 -13.08 -3.16 4.24
C GLY A 89 -12.25 -3.42 2.98
N TYR A 90 -12.53 -4.54 2.33
CA TYR A 90 -11.89 -5.06 1.14
C TYR A 90 -10.49 -5.63 1.42
N ASP A 91 -9.44 -4.79 1.47
CA ASP A 91 -8.05 -5.18 1.77
C ASP A 91 -7.48 -6.24 0.80
N GLN A 92 -7.66 -5.99 -0.50
CA GLN A 92 -7.33 -6.92 -1.60
C GLN A 92 -6.88 -6.17 -2.86
N ASN A 93 -6.45 -6.89 -3.89
CA ASN A 93 -5.99 -6.35 -5.15
C ASN A 93 -7.03 -5.48 -5.87
N ARG A 94 -6.58 -4.40 -6.50
CA ARG A 94 -7.40 -3.33 -7.10
C ARG A 94 -8.39 -3.76 -8.18
N ASP A 95 -8.17 -4.92 -8.79
CA ASP A 95 -8.98 -5.43 -9.91
C ASP A 95 -10.42 -5.75 -9.55
N HIS A 96 -10.72 -6.06 -8.29
CA HIS A 96 -12.08 -6.36 -7.82
C HIS A 96 -12.69 -5.25 -6.95
N VAL A 97 -12.00 -4.13 -6.73
CA VAL A 97 -12.45 -3.09 -5.79
C VAL A 97 -13.82 -2.52 -6.14
N LYS A 98 -14.15 -2.38 -7.43
CA LYS A 98 -15.46 -1.84 -7.87
C LYS A 98 -16.63 -2.63 -7.29
N GLN A 99 -16.59 -3.96 -7.43
CA GLN A 99 -17.64 -4.84 -6.90
C GLN A 99 -17.77 -4.70 -5.37
N TRP A 100 -16.65 -4.63 -4.67
CA TRP A 100 -16.64 -4.55 -3.21
C TRP A 100 -17.17 -3.23 -2.68
N VAL A 101 -16.75 -2.11 -3.24
CA VAL A 101 -17.25 -0.79 -2.81
C VAL A 101 -18.74 -0.61 -3.10
N ASP A 102 -19.27 -1.24 -4.17
CA ASP A 102 -20.70 -1.23 -4.44
C ASP A 102 -21.47 -1.90 -3.30
N VAL A 103 -21.09 -3.12 -2.93
CA VAL A 103 -21.76 -3.85 -1.84
C VAL A 103 -21.54 -3.16 -0.49
N MET A 104 -20.30 -2.72 -0.19
CA MET A 104 -19.96 -2.09 1.09
C MET A 104 -20.76 -0.80 1.35
N TYR A 105 -20.91 0.04 0.33
CA TYR A 105 -21.48 1.38 0.50
C TYR A 105 -22.94 1.51 0.06
N ASP A 106 -23.51 0.53 -0.64
CA ASP A 106 -24.96 0.49 -0.93
C ASP A 106 -25.78 -0.07 0.22
N ASP A 107 -25.17 -0.79 1.15
CA ASP A 107 -25.81 -1.22 2.40
C ASP A 107 -25.62 -0.15 3.49
N GLU A 108 -26.65 0.66 3.74
CA GLU A 108 -26.62 1.74 4.74
C GLU A 108 -26.23 1.27 6.14
N LYS A 109 -26.53 0.02 6.50
CA LYS A 109 -26.22 -0.51 7.84
C LYS A 109 -24.72 -0.80 7.99
N ALA A 110 -24.08 -1.32 6.94
CA ALA A 110 -22.65 -1.56 6.93
C ALA A 110 -21.87 -0.26 6.65
N ALA A 111 -22.32 0.54 5.68
CA ALA A 111 -21.67 1.77 5.24
C ALA A 111 -21.41 2.79 6.35
N LYS A 112 -22.28 2.83 7.38
CA LYS A 112 -22.08 3.73 8.53
C LYS A 112 -20.86 3.39 9.38
N TYR A 113 -20.40 2.13 9.32
CA TYR A 113 -19.26 1.66 10.10
C TYR A 113 -17.96 1.65 9.29
N PHE A 114 -18.04 1.51 7.96
CA PHE A 114 -16.84 1.60 7.13
C PHE A 114 -16.38 3.06 6.99
N ASP A 115 -15.13 3.32 7.37
CA ASP A 115 -14.47 4.62 7.21
C ASP A 115 -13.59 4.64 5.95
N GLY A 116 -13.34 3.49 5.34
CA GLY A 116 -12.52 3.42 4.15
C GLY A 116 -12.49 2.06 3.46
N THR A 117 -11.77 2.07 2.34
CA THR A 117 -11.44 0.90 1.52
C THR A 117 -9.94 0.73 1.49
N ALA A 118 -9.47 -0.46 1.87
CA ALA A 118 -8.07 -0.85 1.78
C ALA A 118 -7.81 -1.64 0.49
N ILE A 119 -6.68 -1.39 -0.15
CA ILE A 119 -6.33 -2.00 -1.43
C ILE A 119 -4.88 -2.47 -1.47
N HIS A 120 -4.60 -3.52 -2.26
CA HIS A 120 -3.28 -4.09 -2.51
C HIS A 120 -2.86 -3.93 -3.98
N TRP A 121 -1.56 -4.05 -4.25
CA TRP A 121 -1.02 -3.83 -5.60
C TRP A 121 -0.69 -5.10 -6.41
N TYR A 122 -0.88 -6.30 -5.85
CA TYR A 122 -0.29 -7.52 -6.41
C TYR A 122 -0.90 -8.03 -7.72
N ARG A 123 -2.04 -7.47 -8.15
CA ARG A 123 -2.64 -7.86 -9.43
C ARG A 123 -1.77 -7.53 -10.62
N SER A 124 -1.08 -6.40 -10.60
CA SER A 124 -0.20 -5.97 -11.68
C SER A 124 1.02 -5.25 -11.15
N THR A 125 2.18 -5.50 -11.75
CA THR A 125 3.41 -4.78 -11.45
C THR A 125 3.53 -3.47 -12.23
N TYR A 126 2.63 -3.22 -13.18
CA TYR A 126 2.70 -2.11 -14.15
C TYR A 126 1.58 -1.12 -14.02
N GLU A 127 0.39 -1.57 -13.62
CA GLU A 127 -0.83 -0.80 -13.63
C GLU A 127 -1.20 -0.30 -12.25
N VAL A 128 -1.57 0.99 -12.18
CA VAL A 128 -2.12 1.63 -10.97
C VAL A 128 -3.64 1.39 -10.85
N PHE A 129 -4.31 0.99 -11.92
CA PHE A 129 -5.76 0.85 -12.04
C PHE A 129 -6.53 2.17 -11.76
N PRO A 130 -6.21 3.28 -12.47
CA PRO A 130 -6.76 4.60 -12.16
C PRO A 130 -8.28 4.64 -12.20
N GLU A 131 -8.90 3.95 -13.16
CA GLU A 131 -10.36 3.88 -13.26
C GLU A 131 -11.02 3.18 -12.05
N ALA A 132 -10.37 2.16 -11.51
CA ALA A 132 -10.86 1.45 -10.34
C ALA A 132 -10.74 2.30 -9.07
N LEU A 133 -9.63 3.02 -8.92
CA LEU A 133 -9.40 3.95 -7.81
C LEU A 133 -10.38 5.13 -7.84
N GLN A 134 -10.54 5.76 -9.00
CA GLN A 134 -11.53 6.84 -9.20
C GLN A 134 -12.96 6.37 -8.94
N TYR A 135 -13.29 5.14 -9.36
CA TYR A 135 -14.60 4.55 -9.09
C TYR A 135 -14.84 4.38 -7.58
N ALA A 136 -13.87 3.82 -6.87
CA ALA A 136 -13.96 3.63 -5.42
C ALA A 136 -14.11 4.97 -4.69
N HIS A 137 -13.31 5.97 -5.04
CA HIS A 137 -13.45 7.32 -4.50
C HIS A 137 -14.83 7.93 -4.81
N ASN A 138 -15.29 7.88 -6.05
CA ASN A 138 -16.58 8.47 -6.45
C ASN A 138 -17.77 7.79 -5.74
N LYS A 139 -17.65 6.49 -5.44
CA LYS A 139 -18.67 5.73 -4.70
C LYS A 139 -18.78 6.22 -3.24
N ALA A 140 -17.68 6.58 -2.63
CA ALA A 140 -17.62 7.01 -1.23
C ALA A 140 -16.59 8.15 -1.03
N PRO A 141 -16.86 9.38 -1.53
CA PRO A 141 -15.87 10.45 -1.63
C PRO A 141 -15.37 11.01 -0.29
N ASN A 142 -16.08 10.73 0.80
CA ASN A 142 -15.73 11.15 2.16
C ASN A 142 -15.10 10.01 2.99
N LYS A 143 -14.80 8.89 2.36
CA LYS A 143 -14.19 7.72 3.01
C LYS A 143 -12.74 7.57 2.54
N TYR A 144 -11.89 7.05 3.40
CA TYR A 144 -10.50 6.78 3.06
C TYR A 144 -10.37 5.75 1.93
N LEU A 145 -9.36 5.95 1.10
CA LEU A 145 -8.87 4.95 0.15
C LEU A 145 -7.38 4.75 0.44
N ILE A 146 -7.00 3.61 0.99
CA ILE A 146 -5.65 3.35 1.46
C ILE A 146 -5.03 2.20 0.66
N GLN A 147 -3.89 2.43 0.04
CA GLN A 147 -3.01 1.35 -0.42
C GLN A 147 -2.36 0.74 0.83
N SER A 148 -2.96 -0.34 1.32
CA SER A 148 -2.65 -0.91 2.64
C SER A 148 -1.51 -1.91 2.63
N GLU A 149 -1.19 -2.48 1.46
CA GLU A 149 -0.10 -3.44 1.34
C GLU A 149 0.54 -3.44 -0.03
N ALA A 150 1.86 -3.38 -0.04
CA ALA A 150 2.71 -3.58 -1.19
C ALA A 150 4.06 -4.12 -0.76
N CYS A 151 4.62 -5.07 -1.49
CA CYS A 151 6.03 -5.43 -1.36
C CYS A 151 6.59 -5.98 -2.66
N VAL A 152 7.89 -6.06 -2.72
CA VAL A 152 8.59 -6.81 -3.75
C VAL A 152 8.88 -8.20 -3.21
N ASP A 153 8.17 -9.19 -3.74
CA ASP A 153 8.41 -10.59 -3.42
C ASP A 153 9.69 -11.07 -4.09
N GLY A 154 10.63 -11.55 -3.30
CA GLY A 154 11.82 -12.21 -3.79
C GLY A 154 11.74 -13.70 -3.50
N GLN A 155 11.75 -14.55 -4.52
CA GLN A 155 11.83 -15.99 -4.31
C GLN A 155 13.18 -16.43 -3.75
N VAL A 156 14.18 -15.58 -3.83
CA VAL A 156 15.53 -15.81 -3.32
C VAL A 156 16.00 -14.57 -2.58
N PRO A 157 16.36 -14.69 -1.31
CA PRO A 157 16.95 -13.58 -0.56
C PRO A 157 18.20 -13.12 -1.29
N ARG A 158 18.29 -11.85 -1.59
CA ARG A 158 19.37 -11.28 -2.39
C ARG A 158 20.00 -10.08 -1.72
N TRP A 159 20.32 -10.27 -0.45
CA TRP A 159 21.09 -9.25 0.23
C TRP A 159 22.39 -8.97 -0.49
N LYS A 160 22.68 -7.70 -0.67
CA LYS A 160 23.91 -7.19 -1.26
C LYS A 160 24.32 -5.90 -0.57
N GLU A 161 25.61 -5.58 -0.59
CA GLU A 161 26.11 -4.27 -0.16
C GLU A 161 25.43 -3.13 -0.96
N ASP A 162 25.27 -1.97 -0.33
CA ASP A 162 24.59 -0.81 -0.92
C ASP A 162 24.98 -0.52 -2.36
N LYS A 163 26.29 -0.49 -2.64
CA LYS A 163 26.80 -0.21 -3.98
C LYS A 163 26.33 -1.19 -5.05
N TRP A 164 25.98 -2.44 -4.68
CA TRP A 164 25.48 -3.42 -5.64
C TRP A 164 24.12 -3.02 -6.19
N TYR A 165 23.23 -2.47 -5.36
CA TYR A 165 21.89 -2.06 -5.79
C TYR A 165 21.90 -0.96 -6.84
N TRP A 166 23.01 -0.23 -6.93
CA TRP A 166 23.25 0.83 -7.91
C TRP A 166 24.10 0.38 -9.11
N SER A 167 24.47 -0.89 -9.16
CA SER A 167 25.29 -1.46 -10.22
C SER A 167 24.43 -1.91 -11.40
N LYS A 168 25.10 -2.12 -12.56
CA LYS A 168 24.45 -2.66 -13.75
C LYS A 168 24.02 -4.12 -13.60
N GLU A 169 24.58 -4.83 -12.63
CA GLU A 169 24.28 -6.22 -12.31
C GLU A 169 22.98 -6.37 -11.52
N ALA A 170 22.46 -5.31 -10.91
CA ALA A 170 21.21 -5.28 -10.16
C ALA A 170 19.98 -5.31 -11.08
N LYS A 171 19.95 -6.27 -12.02
CA LYS A 171 18.82 -6.49 -12.92
C LYS A 171 17.82 -7.44 -12.30
N ASP A 172 16.54 -7.23 -12.66
CA ASP A 172 15.42 -8.09 -12.25
C ASP A 172 15.37 -8.36 -10.73
N TRP A 173 15.92 -7.45 -9.96
CA TRP A 173 15.96 -7.55 -8.52
C TRP A 173 14.53 -7.53 -7.96
N GLY A 174 14.15 -8.61 -7.28
CA GLY A 174 12.81 -8.77 -6.72
C GLY A 174 11.72 -9.25 -7.70
N TYR A 175 12.03 -9.46 -8.99
CA TYR A 175 11.06 -9.95 -9.98
C TYR A 175 11.52 -11.23 -10.66
N THR A 176 11.98 -12.19 -9.88
CA THR A 176 12.42 -13.50 -10.41
C THR A 176 11.28 -14.29 -11.07
N TRP A 177 10.03 -13.97 -10.69
CA TRP A 177 8.81 -14.56 -11.22
C TRP A 177 8.32 -13.88 -12.52
N ALA A 178 8.89 -12.72 -12.92
CA ALA A 178 8.47 -12.04 -14.15
C ALA A 178 8.70 -12.93 -15.36
N GLN A 179 7.68 -13.09 -16.19
CA GLN A 179 7.77 -13.86 -17.42
C GLN A 179 8.76 -13.21 -18.40
N GLU A 180 9.50 -14.01 -19.16
CA GLU A 180 10.57 -13.54 -20.05
C GLU A 180 10.12 -12.45 -21.03
N GLN A 181 8.89 -12.60 -21.60
CA GLN A 181 8.33 -11.61 -22.52
C GLN A 181 8.08 -10.24 -21.88
N ASN A 182 7.95 -10.19 -20.54
CA ASN A 182 7.67 -8.97 -19.78
C ASN A 182 8.93 -8.32 -19.20
N LYS A 183 10.08 -9.01 -19.24
CA LYS A 183 11.33 -8.49 -18.65
C LYS A 183 11.80 -7.17 -19.25
N HIS A 184 11.45 -6.88 -20.51
CA HIS A 184 11.78 -5.60 -21.15
C HIS A 184 11.05 -4.41 -20.51
N LEU A 185 9.93 -4.66 -19.82
CA LEU A 185 9.19 -3.69 -19.05
C LEU A 185 9.81 -3.46 -17.65
N HIS A 186 10.78 -4.28 -17.25
CA HIS A 186 11.52 -4.19 -16.01
C HIS A 186 12.96 -3.74 -16.27
N PRO A 187 13.23 -2.44 -16.33
CA PRO A 187 14.58 -1.92 -16.42
C PRO A 187 15.36 -2.19 -15.12
N ILE A 188 16.64 -1.89 -15.12
CA ILE A 188 17.47 -1.89 -13.91
C ILE A 188 16.76 -1.06 -12.82
N TYR A 189 16.75 -1.54 -11.57
CA TYR A 189 16.03 -0.94 -10.43
C TYR A 189 14.51 -0.97 -10.56
N VAL A 190 13.96 -1.98 -11.16
CA VAL A 190 12.51 -2.15 -11.31
C VAL A 190 11.72 -1.94 -10.03
N PRO A 191 12.12 -2.44 -8.85
CA PRO A 191 11.42 -2.13 -7.61
C PRO A 191 11.25 -0.64 -7.36
N VAL A 192 12.32 0.14 -7.51
CA VAL A 192 12.31 1.60 -7.36
C VAL A 192 11.30 2.27 -8.29
N TYR A 193 11.31 1.88 -9.57
CA TYR A 193 10.41 2.44 -10.57
C TYR A 193 8.96 2.07 -10.32
N ARG A 194 8.74 0.85 -9.88
CA ARG A 194 7.40 0.39 -9.51
C ARG A 194 6.86 1.19 -8.33
N TYR A 195 7.63 1.35 -7.26
CA TYR A 195 7.25 2.14 -6.09
C TYR A 195 6.99 3.60 -6.48
N ALA A 196 7.90 4.25 -7.18
CA ALA A 196 7.74 5.65 -7.59
C ALA A 196 6.47 5.86 -8.43
N ARG A 197 6.27 5.02 -9.46
CA ARG A 197 5.11 5.08 -10.36
C ARG A 197 3.81 4.81 -9.61
N ASP A 198 3.80 3.77 -8.78
CA ASP A 198 2.60 3.37 -8.06
C ASP A 198 2.18 4.41 -7.03
N ILE A 199 3.11 4.94 -6.24
CA ILE A 199 2.80 5.98 -5.26
C ILE A 199 2.30 7.26 -5.94
N ILE A 200 2.98 7.72 -7.00
CA ILE A 200 2.52 8.89 -7.77
C ILE A 200 1.14 8.64 -8.34
N GLY A 201 0.93 7.49 -8.95
CA GLY A 201 -0.34 7.12 -9.54
C GLY A 201 -1.46 7.00 -8.51
N CYS A 202 -1.20 6.40 -7.36
CA CYS A 202 -2.14 6.32 -6.24
C CYS A 202 -2.54 7.70 -5.74
N LEU A 203 -1.57 8.56 -5.39
CA LEU A 203 -1.85 9.91 -4.91
C LEU A 203 -2.63 10.74 -5.93
N ASN A 204 -2.34 10.59 -7.23
CA ASN A 204 -3.08 11.28 -8.28
C ASN A 204 -4.49 10.72 -8.51
N ASN A 205 -4.81 9.54 -7.98
CA ASN A 205 -6.11 8.88 -8.10
C ASN A 205 -6.78 8.64 -6.74
N TRP A 206 -6.72 9.66 -5.86
CA TRP A 206 -7.50 9.75 -4.61
C TRP A 206 -7.08 8.79 -3.49
N VAL A 207 -5.94 8.15 -3.58
CA VAL A 207 -5.41 7.34 -2.48
C VAL A 207 -4.82 8.26 -1.42
N ASP A 208 -5.31 8.14 -0.18
CA ASP A 208 -4.97 9.00 0.96
C ASP A 208 -3.67 8.58 1.66
N GLY A 209 -3.29 7.32 1.51
CA GLY A 209 -2.08 6.77 2.12
C GLY A 209 -1.56 5.55 1.38
N TRP A 210 -0.24 5.33 1.51
CA TRP A 210 0.43 4.20 0.89
C TRP A 210 1.34 3.51 1.90
N VAL A 211 1.14 2.21 2.11
CA VAL A 211 1.81 1.41 3.14
C VAL A 211 2.56 0.26 2.47
N ASP A 212 3.82 0.09 2.87
CA ASP A 212 4.63 -1.06 2.48
C ASP A 212 4.40 -2.24 3.44
N TRP A 213 4.58 -3.48 2.96
CA TRP A 213 4.38 -4.68 3.78
C TRP A 213 5.38 -4.77 4.94
N ASN A 214 6.67 -4.61 4.64
CA ASN A 214 7.72 -4.73 5.62
C ASN A 214 8.64 -3.51 5.62
N MET A 215 8.85 -2.89 6.75
CA MET A 215 9.81 -1.80 6.91
C MET A 215 11.24 -2.33 7.03
N VAL A 216 11.44 -3.37 7.83
CA VAL A 216 12.75 -3.95 8.15
C VAL A 216 12.67 -5.47 8.06
N LEU A 217 13.58 -6.07 7.32
CA LEU A 217 13.77 -7.52 7.26
C LEU A 217 15.23 -7.88 7.50
N ASP A 218 15.50 -9.17 7.78
CA ASP A 218 16.88 -9.66 7.79
C ASP A 218 17.46 -9.71 6.36
N HIS A 219 18.74 -9.90 6.25
CA HIS A 219 19.46 -9.95 4.97
C HIS A 219 19.04 -11.12 4.05
N LYS A 220 18.23 -12.05 4.56
CA LYS A 220 17.64 -13.17 3.80
C LYS A 220 16.22 -12.88 3.33
N GLY A 221 15.63 -11.74 3.77
CA GLY A 221 14.26 -11.38 3.46
C GLY A 221 13.23 -11.95 4.42
N GLY A 222 13.65 -12.24 5.64
CA GLY A 222 12.84 -12.79 6.73
C GLY A 222 12.95 -11.98 8.03
N PRO A 223 12.55 -12.57 9.17
CA PRO A 223 12.11 -13.97 9.32
C PRO A 223 10.73 -14.23 8.75
N ASN A 224 10.52 -15.42 8.23
CA ASN A 224 9.20 -15.93 7.86
C ASN A 224 9.16 -17.47 7.95
N TRP A 225 7.95 -18.03 8.09
CA TRP A 225 7.76 -19.49 8.17
C TRP A 225 7.23 -20.10 6.86
N ALA A 226 6.68 -19.26 5.97
CA ALA A 226 6.04 -19.71 4.72
C ALA A 226 7.02 -19.83 3.54
N ASN A 227 8.33 -19.53 3.75
CA ASN A 227 9.35 -19.41 2.69
C ASN A 227 9.00 -18.33 1.65
N ASN A 228 8.22 -17.33 2.04
CA ASN A 228 7.93 -16.17 1.21
C ASN A 228 8.91 -15.04 1.58
N TRP A 229 10.03 -15.01 0.88
CA TRP A 229 11.09 -14.03 1.10
C TRP A 229 10.74 -12.71 0.42
N CYS A 230 10.80 -11.63 1.16
CA CYS A 230 10.48 -10.29 0.69
C CYS A 230 11.71 -9.39 0.70
N VAL A 231 11.62 -8.28 -0.02
CA VAL A 231 12.61 -7.21 0.03
C VAL A 231 11.98 -6.04 0.81
N ALA A 232 12.72 -5.53 1.80
CA ALA A 232 12.29 -4.39 2.59
C ALA A 232 13.11 -3.13 2.27
N PRO A 233 12.59 -1.94 2.61
CA PRO A 233 13.35 -0.70 2.56
C PRO A 233 14.66 -0.77 3.34
N VAL A 234 14.65 -1.44 4.51
CA VAL A 234 15.81 -1.63 5.36
C VAL A 234 16.09 -3.12 5.54
N LEU A 235 17.33 -3.53 5.32
CA LEU A 235 17.80 -4.88 5.58
C LEU A 235 18.83 -4.86 6.71
N VAL A 236 18.76 -5.84 7.62
CA VAL A 236 19.71 -6.00 8.70
C VAL A 236 20.45 -7.32 8.57
N ASN A 237 21.75 -7.28 8.79
CA ASN A 237 22.56 -8.49 8.91
C ASN A 237 23.08 -8.64 10.34
N PRO A 238 22.37 -9.41 11.19
CA PRO A 238 22.75 -9.56 12.60
C PRO A 238 24.03 -10.36 12.82
N GLU A 239 24.52 -11.08 11.80
CA GLU A 239 25.76 -11.88 11.91
C GLU A 239 27.00 -10.98 11.94
N ILE A 240 26.93 -9.80 11.34
CA ILE A 240 28.04 -8.84 11.23
C ILE A 240 27.68 -7.44 11.75
N ASP A 241 26.50 -7.29 12.37
CA ASP A 241 25.99 -6.05 12.97
C ASP A 241 25.92 -4.90 11.94
N GLU A 242 25.36 -5.17 10.76
CA GLU A 242 25.22 -4.18 9.67
C GLU A 242 23.78 -3.92 9.31
N VAL A 243 23.49 -2.68 8.91
CA VAL A 243 22.19 -2.20 8.43
C VAL A 243 22.35 -1.60 7.03
N TYR A 244 21.45 -1.95 6.12
CA TYR A 244 21.48 -1.54 4.72
C TYR A 244 20.19 -0.84 4.34
N PHE A 245 20.31 0.35 3.75
CA PHE A 245 19.20 1.09 3.16
C PHE A 245 19.14 0.77 1.68
N THR A 246 18.08 0.06 1.28
CA THR A 246 17.89 -0.31 -0.12
C THR A 246 17.42 0.88 -0.95
N PRO A 247 17.48 0.82 -2.30
CA PRO A 247 16.92 1.87 -3.15
C PRO A 247 15.44 2.16 -2.89
N ILE A 248 14.66 1.19 -2.40
CA ILE A 248 13.26 1.37 -2.01
C ILE A 248 13.13 2.37 -0.85
N TYR A 249 14.04 2.30 0.13
CA TYR A 249 14.07 3.25 1.25
C TYR A 249 14.14 4.69 0.75
N TYR A 250 15.06 4.96 -0.17
CA TYR A 250 15.23 6.30 -0.72
C TYR A 250 14.03 6.73 -1.58
N THR A 251 13.43 5.79 -2.32
CA THR A 251 12.20 6.07 -3.08
C THR A 251 11.06 6.47 -2.16
N LEU A 252 10.81 5.71 -1.11
CA LEU A 252 9.79 6.03 -0.10
C LEU A 252 10.07 7.36 0.59
N ALA A 253 11.35 7.67 0.86
CA ALA A 253 11.76 8.92 1.50
C ALA A 253 11.42 10.16 0.66
N HIS A 254 11.39 10.07 -0.67
CA HIS A 254 10.94 11.17 -1.53
C HIS A 254 9.47 11.57 -1.25
N PHE A 255 8.65 10.65 -0.80
CA PHE A 255 7.26 10.90 -0.41
C PHE A 255 7.13 11.15 1.09
N SER A 256 7.50 10.20 1.92
CA SER A 256 7.22 10.19 3.35
C SER A 256 7.89 11.32 4.13
N ARG A 257 9.03 11.81 3.66
CA ARG A 257 9.73 12.94 4.28
C ARG A 257 9.11 14.28 3.93
N PHE A 258 8.56 14.42 2.74
CA PHE A 258 8.17 15.71 2.16
C PHE A 258 6.67 15.90 2.02
N ILE A 259 5.88 14.85 1.90
CA ILE A 259 4.42 14.88 2.02
C ILE A 259 4.07 14.46 3.45
N ARG A 260 3.65 15.44 4.26
CA ARG A 260 3.45 15.24 5.69
C ARG A 260 2.00 14.86 6.01
N PRO A 261 1.73 14.20 7.16
CA PRO A 261 0.36 13.98 7.62
C PRO A 261 -0.45 15.27 7.58
N GLY A 262 -1.64 15.21 6.98
CA GLY A 262 -2.50 16.37 6.76
C GLY A 262 -2.17 17.18 5.49
N ALA A 263 -1.19 16.75 4.69
CA ALA A 263 -0.98 17.35 3.37
C ALA A 263 -2.17 17.10 2.45
N VAL A 264 -2.45 18.08 1.59
CA VAL A 264 -3.53 18.00 0.61
C VAL A 264 -2.92 17.95 -0.80
N ARG A 265 -3.28 16.93 -1.57
CA ARG A 265 -2.89 16.86 -2.98
C ARG A 265 -3.46 18.07 -3.73
N ILE A 266 -2.63 18.76 -4.48
CA ILE A 266 -3.03 19.91 -5.30
C ILE A 266 -3.07 19.53 -6.78
N GLY A 267 -3.95 20.18 -7.53
CA GLY A 267 -4.01 20.06 -9.00
C GLY A 267 -2.77 20.67 -9.65
N PHE A 268 -2.36 20.07 -10.76
CA PHE A 268 -1.27 20.59 -11.59
C PHE A 268 -1.55 20.27 -13.07
N GLU A 269 -0.89 21.00 -13.94
CA GLU A 269 -0.85 20.72 -15.39
C GLU A 269 0.52 20.13 -15.71
N ASN A 270 0.56 19.08 -16.51
CA ASN A 270 1.78 18.44 -16.98
C ASN A 270 1.65 18.14 -18.48
N GLU A 271 2.45 18.84 -19.29
CA GLU A 271 2.47 18.68 -20.75
C GLU A 271 3.33 17.52 -21.22
N ASP A 272 4.23 17.02 -20.37
CA ASP A 272 5.11 15.86 -20.67
C ASP A 272 4.63 14.61 -19.94
N GLU A 273 3.74 13.84 -20.55
CA GLU A 273 3.20 12.59 -20.00
C GLU A 273 4.29 11.56 -19.66
N SER A 274 5.48 11.68 -20.22
CA SER A 274 6.62 10.81 -19.88
C SER A 274 7.38 11.22 -18.61
N LEU A 275 7.01 12.36 -18.02
CA LEU A 275 7.43 12.80 -16.69
C LEU A 275 6.26 12.59 -15.72
N GLN A 276 6.37 11.62 -14.84
CA GLN A 276 5.34 11.37 -13.84
C GLN A 276 5.51 12.34 -12.67
N VAL A 277 4.43 13.00 -12.28
CA VAL A 277 4.47 14.06 -11.25
C VAL A 277 3.32 13.88 -10.28
N THR A 278 3.55 14.21 -9.03
CA THR A 278 2.50 14.50 -8.05
C THR A 278 2.89 15.72 -7.23
N ALA A 279 1.89 16.43 -6.69
CA ALA A 279 2.13 17.63 -5.89
C ALA A 279 1.16 17.68 -4.71
N ALA A 280 1.67 18.09 -3.56
CA ALA A 280 0.89 18.25 -2.34
C ALA A 280 1.29 19.53 -1.58
N GLN A 281 0.32 20.18 -0.96
CA GLN A 281 0.54 21.27 -0.01
C GLN A 281 0.50 20.72 1.41
N ASN A 282 1.57 20.96 2.14
CA ASN A 282 1.71 20.58 3.54
C ASN A 282 0.94 21.52 4.48
N PRO A 283 0.65 21.11 5.72
CA PRO A 283 -0.02 21.99 6.71
C PRO A 283 0.72 23.28 7.04
N ASP A 284 2.04 23.32 6.85
CA ASP A 284 2.86 24.52 7.04
C ASP A 284 2.86 25.47 5.82
N GLY A 285 2.11 25.12 4.78
CA GLY A 285 1.99 25.86 3.53
C GLY A 285 3.07 25.56 2.48
N SER A 286 4.09 24.79 2.81
CA SER A 286 5.08 24.35 1.81
C SER A 286 4.42 23.43 0.77
N ILE A 287 4.93 23.48 -0.46
CA ILE A 287 4.47 22.62 -1.56
C ILE A 287 5.58 21.65 -1.91
N ALA A 288 5.25 20.34 -1.82
CA ALA A 288 6.12 19.27 -2.27
C ALA A 288 5.71 18.83 -3.67
N VAL A 289 6.63 18.88 -4.62
CA VAL A 289 6.47 18.35 -5.97
C VAL A 289 7.44 17.19 -6.14
N ILE A 290 6.92 16.01 -6.43
CA ILE A 290 7.71 14.82 -6.70
C ILE A 290 7.61 14.52 -8.20
N ALA A 291 8.76 14.50 -8.88
CA ALA A 291 8.87 14.18 -10.29
C ALA A 291 9.68 12.88 -10.48
N PHE A 292 9.21 12.01 -11.34
CA PHE A 292 9.86 10.77 -11.70
C PHE A 292 10.05 10.67 -13.22
N ASN A 293 11.30 10.59 -13.66
CA ASN A 293 11.69 10.41 -15.05
C ASN A 293 12.07 8.93 -15.28
N GLU A 294 11.13 8.14 -15.77
CA GLU A 294 11.38 6.73 -16.12
C GLU A 294 12.20 6.57 -17.41
N GLY A 295 12.36 7.62 -18.21
CA GLY A 295 13.16 7.65 -19.43
C GLY A 295 14.67 7.51 -19.17
N SER A 296 15.45 7.24 -20.23
CA SER A 296 16.91 7.08 -20.13
C SER A 296 17.68 8.40 -20.25
N ASN A 297 17.04 9.45 -20.76
CA ASN A 297 17.67 10.75 -20.99
C ASN A 297 17.21 11.75 -19.95
N SER A 298 18.10 12.70 -19.62
CA SER A 298 17.75 13.84 -18.79
C SER A 298 16.67 14.69 -19.46
N LYS A 299 15.81 15.29 -18.63
CA LYS A 299 14.73 16.19 -19.06
C LYS A 299 14.90 17.54 -18.39
N ASN A 300 14.54 18.60 -19.11
CA ASN A 300 14.41 19.94 -18.57
C ASN A 300 12.94 20.35 -18.65
N PHE A 301 12.43 20.90 -17.57
CA PHE A 301 11.06 21.42 -17.51
C PHE A 301 11.00 22.70 -16.68
N ASN A 302 10.01 23.52 -16.93
CA ASN A 302 9.72 24.68 -16.12
C ASN A 302 8.66 24.31 -15.07
N LEU A 303 9.00 24.53 -13.81
CA LEU A 303 8.04 24.44 -12.71
C LEU A 303 7.53 25.85 -12.43
N SER A 304 6.23 26.06 -12.54
CA SER A 304 5.58 27.35 -12.32
C SER A 304 4.56 27.28 -11.19
N LEU A 305 4.54 28.32 -10.36
CA LEU A 305 3.54 28.51 -9.31
C LEU A 305 3.10 29.98 -9.34
N GLY A 306 1.90 30.24 -9.85
CA GLY A 306 1.44 31.59 -10.13
C GLY A 306 2.37 32.28 -11.14
N GLU A 307 2.89 33.44 -10.77
CA GLU A 307 3.84 34.22 -11.61
C GLU A 307 5.31 33.79 -11.47
N GLN A 308 5.61 32.91 -10.51
CA GLN A 308 6.96 32.42 -10.30
C GLN A 308 7.23 31.19 -11.16
N SER A 309 8.43 31.13 -11.74
CA SER A 309 8.85 29.98 -12.54
C SER A 309 10.33 29.69 -12.33
N THR A 310 10.68 28.42 -12.32
CA THR A 310 12.08 27.97 -12.24
C THR A 310 12.31 26.82 -13.23
N ASN A 311 13.52 26.77 -13.79
CA ASN A 311 13.93 25.70 -14.69
C ASN A 311 14.54 24.57 -13.89
N ILE A 312 14.02 23.38 -14.07
CA ILE A 312 14.44 22.15 -13.37
C ILE A 312 15.02 21.17 -14.39
N SER A 313 16.12 20.55 -14.03
CA SER A 313 16.67 19.41 -14.76
C SER A 313 16.53 18.16 -13.91
N ILE A 314 16.01 17.08 -14.50
CA ILE A 314 15.94 15.74 -13.89
C ILE A 314 16.65 14.73 -14.78
N ASP A 315 17.56 13.99 -14.19
CA ASP A 315 18.28 12.95 -14.94
C ASP A 315 17.37 11.79 -15.39
N GLY A 316 17.83 11.03 -16.37
CA GLY A 316 17.17 9.80 -16.76
C GLY A 316 17.21 8.77 -15.64
N LYS A 317 16.12 8.01 -15.46
CA LYS A 317 15.98 7.01 -14.39
C LYS A 317 16.08 7.60 -12.98
N ALA A 318 15.59 8.80 -12.78
CA ALA A 318 15.69 9.52 -11.53
C ALA A 318 14.32 9.93 -10.94
N ILE A 319 14.26 10.00 -9.62
CA ILE A 319 13.19 10.63 -8.86
C ILE A 319 13.75 11.89 -8.18
N GLN A 320 12.99 12.96 -8.16
CA GLN A 320 13.39 14.23 -7.57
C GLN A 320 12.22 14.84 -6.80
N THR A 321 12.53 15.39 -5.62
CA THR A 321 11.58 16.19 -4.84
C THR A 321 12.01 17.65 -4.86
N ILE A 322 11.05 18.53 -5.09
CA ILE A 322 11.20 19.99 -5.10
C ILE A 322 10.27 20.54 -4.03
N ILE A 323 10.76 21.48 -3.21
CA ILE A 323 10.01 22.14 -2.14
C ILE A 323 10.00 23.64 -2.39
#